data_6a247e2b9b6775be78d47ff4c861b52b
#
_entry.id   6a247e2b9b6775be78d47ff4c861b52b
#
_cell.length_a   1.000
_cell.length_b   1.000
_cell.length_c   1.000
_cell.angle_alpha   90.00
_cell.angle_beta   90.00
_cell.angle_gamma   90.00
#
_symmetry.space_group_name_H-M   'P 1'
#
loop_
_entity.id
_entity.type
_entity.pdbx_description
1 polymer ?
#
loop_
_entity_poly.entity_id
_entity_poly.type
_entity_poly.pdbx_seq_one_letter_code
_entity_poly.pdbx_strand_id
1 'polypeptide(L)'
;AYRYGDGSNVLVAAFAIHGWEDNFNRDGQLLVDTAHDLMEALEQNYDALIKEGDWSVYVLPCLNPDGLYDGWTCNGPGRCTTYRLNANGNNVYGPGIDLNRSFPYRYQSRSDDRNYNGSAPLQAREAQALAKFVQSVKGSGSNVLIDTHGWYRQTIVSGGESGPVYRAFNRYFPQNRYTSLAGGSGYFASWAAYVEDYDAC
;
A
#
# COMPACT_ATOMS: atom_id res chain seq x y z
N ALA A 1 2.27 -9.42 -8.40
CA ALA A 1 2.58 -8.12 -9.03
C ALA A 1 2.63 -8.30 -10.55
N TYR A 2 2.13 -7.32 -11.26
CA TYR A 2 2.27 -7.18 -12.71
C TYR A 2 3.33 -6.14 -13.01
N ARG A 3 4.16 -6.37 -14.01
CA ARG A 3 5.25 -5.45 -14.38
C ARG A 3 5.07 -4.93 -15.79
N TYR A 4 5.25 -3.63 -15.96
CA TYR A 4 5.26 -2.92 -17.24
C TYR A 4 6.58 -2.16 -17.37
N GLY A 5 7.33 -2.47 -18.43
CA GLY A 5 8.62 -1.84 -18.74
C GLY A 5 9.80 -2.34 -17.92
N ASP A 6 10.97 -1.77 -18.25
CA ASP A 6 12.28 -2.11 -17.69
C ASP A 6 13.17 -0.86 -17.51
N GLY A 7 12.54 0.31 -17.40
CA GLY A 7 13.21 1.59 -17.20
C GLY A 7 13.84 1.74 -15.82
N SER A 8 14.65 2.79 -15.70
CA SER A 8 15.39 3.12 -14.47
C SER A 8 14.54 3.79 -13.39
N ASN A 9 13.45 4.46 -13.78
CA ASN A 9 12.45 4.99 -12.85
C ASN A 9 11.48 3.90 -12.43
N VAL A 10 11.14 3.85 -11.16
CA VAL A 10 10.24 2.81 -10.62
C VAL A 10 8.99 3.42 -10.03
N LEU A 11 7.83 2.89 -10.40
CA LEU A 11 6.55 3.12 -9.74
C LEU A 11 6.02 1.80 -9.18
N VAL A 12 5.78 1.75 -7.88
CA VAL A 12 5.02 0.69 -7.22
C VAL A 12 3.62 1.22 -6.90
N ALA A 13 2.61 0.72 -7.59
CA ALA A 13 1.21 1.04 -7.36
C ALA A 13 0.54 -0.12 -6.61
N ALA A 14 0.26 0.09 -5.33
CA ALA A 14 -0.29 -0.91 -4.42
C ALA A 14 -1.74 -0.59 -4.08
N PHE A 15 -2.59 -1.61 -4.04
CA PHE A 15 -4.02 -1.48 -3.82
C PHE A 15 -4.50 -2.47 -2.77
N ALA A 16 -5.54 -2.08 -2.03
CA ALA A 16 -6.28 -2.93 -1.10
C ALA A 16 -5.37 -3.65 -0.07
N ILE A 17 -4.46 -2.92 0.59
CA ILE A 17 -3.73 -3.41 1.78
C ILE A 17 -4.73 -3.69 2.91
N HIS A 18 -5.80 -2.92 2.99
CA HIS A 18 -7.04 -3.29 3.65
C HIS A 18 -8.01 -3.77 2.57
N GLY A 19 -8.43 -5.02 2.65
CA GLY A 19 -9.41 -5.58 1.70
C GLY A 19 -10.81 -4.98 1.86
N TRP A 20 -11.04 -4.28 2.98
CA TRP A 20 -12.32 -3.66 3.31
C TRP A 20 -12.11 -2.49 4.30
N GLU A 21 -12.64 -1.30 4.00
CA GLU A 21 -12.39 -0.05 4.74
C GLU A 21 -13.63 0.50 5.47
N ASP A 22 -14.65 -0.32 5.69
CA ASP A 22 -15.86 -0.01 6.49
C ASP A 22 -16.84 1.00 5.89
N ASN A 23 -16.82 1.27 4.59
CA ASN A 23 -17.79 2.20 3.99
C ASN A 23 -19.01 1.50 3.41
N PHE A 24 -18.80 0.41 2.69
CA PHE A 24 -19.85 -0.44 2.14
C PHE A 24 -19.31 -1.85 1.91
N ASN A 25 -20.21 -2.80 1.69
CA ASN A 25 -19.84 -4.20 1.55
C ASN A 25 -18.78 -4.42 0.45
N ARG A 26 -17.62 -4.95 0.84
CA ARG A 26 -16.47 -5.22 -0.05
C ARG A 26 -15.99 -3.99 -0.82
N ASP A 27 -15.91 -2.87 -0.13
CA ASP A 27 -15.45 -1.61 -0.73
C ASP A 27 -14.04 -1.68 -1.31
N GLY A 28 -13.18 -2.55 -0.80
CA GLY A 28 -11.87 -2.85 -1.37
C GLY A 28 -11.91 -3.40 -2.80
N GLN A 29 -13.04 -3.94 -3.26
CA GLN A 29 -13.19 -4.39 -4.65
C GLN A 29 -13.02 -3.22 -5.64
N LEU A 30 -13.51 -2.03 -5.31
CA LEU A 30 -13.30 -0.85 -6.16
C LEU A 30 -11.82 -0.46 -6.30
N LEU A 31 -11.02 -0.72 -5.26
CA LEU A 31 -9.57 -0.50 -5.34
C LEU A 31 -8.91 -1.50 -6.29
N VAL A 32 -9.37 -2.76 -6.26
CA VAL A 32 -8.91 -3.81 -7.19
C VAL A 32 -9.33 -3.48 -8.63
N ASP A 33 -10.57 -3.05 -8.83
CA ASP A 33 -11.07 -2.63 -10.13
C ASP A 33 -10.27 -1.42 -10.67
N THR A 34 -9.96 -0.45 -9.81
CA THR A 34 -9.08 0.69 -10.16
C THR A 34 -7.67 0.24 -10.55
N ALA A 35 -7.14 -0.80 -9.91
CA ALA A 35 -5.86 -1.37 -10.30
C ALA A 35 -5.92 -2.00 -11.69
N HIS A 36 -7.01 -2.67 -12.04
CA HIS A 36 -7.22 -3.24 -13.38
C HIS A 36 -7.36 -2.14 -14.44
N ASP A 37 -8.12 -1.07 -14.15
CA ASP A 37 -8.23 0.10 -15.05
C ASP A 37 -6.85 0.74 -15.28
N LEU A 38 -6.02 0.85 -14.24
CA LEU A 38 -4.64 1.31 -14.39
C LEU A 38 -3.81 0.39 -15.31
N MET A 39 -3.93 -0.92 -15.13
CA MET A 39 -3.21 -1.90 -15.96
C MET A 39 -3.62 -1.78 -17.43
N GLU A 40 -4.92 -1.67 -17.70
CA GLU A 40 -5.43 -1.45 -19.06
C GLU A 40 -4.93 -0.12 -19.66
N ALA A 41 -4.93 0.96 -18.87
CA ALA A 41 -4.41 2.26 -19.31
C ALA A 41 -2.90 2.20 -19.64
N LEU A 42 -2.12 1.44 -18.86
CA LEU A 42 -0.68 1.24 -19.11
C LEU A 42 -0.45 0.45 -20.40
N GLU A 43 -1.26 -0.56 -20.68
CA GLU A 43 -1.18 -1.36 -21.91
C GLU A 43 -1.54 -0.53 -23.14
N GLN A 44 -2.65 0.21 -23.07
CA GLN A 44 -3.13 1.05 -24.17
C GLN A 44 -2.19 2.22 -24.51
N ASN A 45 -1.44 2.72 -23.52
CA ASN A 45 -0.57 3.90 -23.67
C ASN A 45 0.89 3.57 -23.38
N TYR A 46 1.32 2.35 -23.63
CA TYR A 46 2.62 1.82 -23.19
C TYR A 46 3.81 2.67 -23.65
N ASP A 47 3.83 3.08 -24.91
CA ASP A 47 4.96 3.87 -25.41
C ASP A 47 5.07 5.24 -24.69
N ALA A 48 3.97 5.97 -24.60
CA ALA A 48 3.94 7.29 -23.97
C ALA A 48 4.15 7.26 -22.45
N LEU A 49 3.57 6.29 -21.74
CA LEU A 49 3.61 6.25 -20.29
C LEU A 49 4.85 5.51 -19.75
N ILE A 50 5.32 4.50 -20.45
CA ILE A 50 6.37 3.61 -19.97
C ILE A 50 7.71 3.89 -20.66
N LYS A 51 7.78 3.79 -21.99
CA LYS A 51 9.05 3.90 -22.73
C LYS A 51 9.60 5.33 -22.70
N GLU A 52 8.80 6.34 -23.03
CA GLU A 52 9.24 7.73 -23.07
C GLU A 52 9.65 8.25 -21.68
N GLY A 53 9.04 7.74 -20.62
CA GLY A 53 9.35 8.10 -19.24
C GLY A 53 10.45 7.26 -18.60
N ASP A 54 10.97 6.25 -19.28
CA ASP A 54 11.96 5.30 -18.75
C ASP A 54 11.48 4.64 -17.44
N TRP A 55 10.24 4.12 -17.44
CA TRP A 55 9.60 3.55 -16.25
C TRP A 55 9.60 2.02 -16.23
N SER A 56 9.76 1.49 -15.02
CA SER A 56 9.32 0.16 -14.60
C SER A 56 8.14 0.34 -13.65
N VAL A 57 6.94 0.00 -14.09
CA VAL A 57 5.72 0.11 -13.27
C VAL A 57 5.32 -1.26 -12.75
N TYR A 58 5.16 -1.36 -11.45
CA TYR A 58 4.67 -2.57 -10.78
C TYR A 58 3.30 -2.31 -10.18
N VAL A 59 2.30 -3.06 -10.61
CA VAL A 59 0.93 -2.99 -10.08
C VAL A 59 0.67 -4.20 -9.19
N LEU A 60 0.25 -3.93 -7.95
CA LEU A 60 -0.16 -4.94 -6.96
C LEU A 60 -1.66 -4.76 -6.68
N PRO A 61 -2.54 -5.45 -7.41
CA PRO A 61 -3.98 -5.15 -7.41
C PRO A 61 -4.68 -5.39 -6.08
N CYS A 62 -4.22 -6.38 -5.31
CA CYS A 62 -4.79 -6.70 -4.02
C CYS A 62 -3.70 -7.22 -3.08
N LEU A 63 -3.40 -6.44 -2.03
CA LEU A 63 -2.40 -6.83 -1.04
C LEU A 63 -2.96 -7.72 0.06
N ASN A 64 -4.26 -7.65 0.30
CA ASN A 64 -4.95 -8.41 1.34
C ASN A 64 -6.20 -9.11 0.78
N PRO A 65 -6.01 -10.17 -0.03
CA PRO A 65 -7.13 -10.92 -0.61
C PRO A 65 -8.00 -11.60 0.44
N ASP A 66 -7.40 -12.07 1.54
CA ASP A 66 -8.15 -12.68 2.63
C ASP A 66 -9.13 -11.67 3.25
N GLY A 67 -8.66 -10.47 3.55
CA GLY A 67 -9.52 -9.40 4.04
C GLY A 67 -10.63 -9.01 3.07
N LEU A 68 -10.37 -9.08 1.75
CA LEU A 68 -11.37 -8.80 0.73
C LEU A 68 -12.44 -9.88 0.62
N TYR A 69 -12.03 -11.17 0.61
CA TYR A 69 -12.95 -12.29 0.36
C TYR A 69 -13.62 -12.80 1.62
N ASP A 70 -12.89 -12.92 2.72
CA ASP A 70 -13.44 -13.39 4.00
C ASP A 70 -14.24 -12.30 4.73
N GLY A 71 -14.03 -11.05 4.36
CA GLY A 71 -14.76 -9.92 4.87
C GLY A 71 -14.38 -9.59 6.30
N TRP A 72 -15.25 -9.88 7.26
CA TRP A 72 -15.05 -9.53 8.65
C TRP A 72 -14.00 -10.45 9.31
N THR A 73 -12.77 -9.98 9.50
CA THR A 73 -11.67 -10.78 10.02
C THR A 73 -11.21 -10.41 11.44
N CYS A 74 -11.56 -9.22 11.92
CA CYS A 74 -11.37 -8.76 13.29
C CYS A 74 -12.50 -7.79 13.63
N ASN A 75 -12.33 -6.84 14.52
CA ASN A 75 -13.38 -5.85 14.82
C ASN A 75 -13.62 -4.82 13.72
N GLY A 76 -13.27 -5.15 12.52
CA GLY A 76 -13.48 -4.35 11.34
C GLY A 76 -13.43 -5.21 10.08
N PRO A 77 -14.15 -4.85 9.04
CA PRO A 77 -14.27 -5.62 7.83
C PRO A 77 -12.99 -5.58 7.01
N GLY A 78 -12.26 -6.69 6.95
CA GLY A 78 -11.15 -6.92 6.04
C GLY A 78 -9.90 -6.07 6.21
N ARG A 79 -9.70 -5.46 7.37
CA ARG A 79 -8.48 -4.66 7.63
C ARG A 79 -7.26 -5.53 7.93
N CYS A 80 -7.47 -6.67 8.54
CA CYS A 80 -6.40 -7.56 8.96
C CYS A 80 -6.35 -8.81 8.09
N THR A 81 -5.23 -9.50 8.14
CA THR A 81 -5.11 -10.85 7.58
C THR A 81 -6.00 -11.81 8.34
N THR A 82 -6.44 -12.89 7.70
CA THR A 82 -7.30 -13.90 8.33
C THR A 82 -6.60 -14.63 9.48
N TYR A 83 -5.28 -14.78 9.41
CA TYR A 83 -4.49 -15.53 10.38
C TYR A 83 -3.41 -14.68 11.03
N ARG A 84 -3.17 -14.92 12.32
CA ARG A 84 -2.00 -14.42 13.02
C ARG A 84 -1.08 -15.57 13.41
N LEU A 85 0.22 -15.28 13.50
CA LEU A 85 1.19 -16.24 13.99
C LEU A 85 1.17 -16.29 15.52
N ASN A 86 1.16 -17.52 16.08
CA ASN A 86 1.43 -17.69 17.50
C ASN A 86 2.93 -17.59 17.81
N ALA A 87 3.31 -17.68 19.10
CA ALA A 87 4.69 -17.59 19.55
C ALA A 87 5.64 -18.63 18.91
N ASN A 88 5.10 -19.74 18.41
CA ASN A 88 5.86 -20.82 17.74
C ASN A 88 5.89 -20.64 16.20
N GLY A 89 5.38 -19.52 15.68
CA GLY A 89 5.31 -19.26 14.24
C GLY A 89 4.22 -19.98 13.49
N ASN A 90 3.28 -20.65 14.16
CA ASN A 90 2.13 -21.30 13.55
C ASN A 90 0.99 -20.29 13.35
N ASN A 91 0.26 -20.42 12.26
CA ASN A 91 -0.95 -19.64 12.04
C ASN A 91 -2.02 -20.00 13.07
N VAL A 92 -2.63 -18.98 13.66
CA VAL A 92 -3.77 -19.12 14.57
C VAL A 92 -4.93 -18.37 13.95
N TYR A 93 -6.05 -19.05 13.76
CA TYR A 93 -7.28 -18.41 13.30
C TYR A 93 -7.78 -17.41 14.33
N GLY A 94 -8.10 -16.21 13.89
CA GLY A 94 -8.59 -15.15 14.79
C GLY A 94 -8.40 -13.76 14.18
N PRO A 95 -8.53 -12.72 15.00
CA PRO A 95 -8.25 -11.34 14.54
C PRO A 95 -6.83 -11.29 13.96
N GLY A 96 -6.70 -10.99 12.68
CA GLY A 96 -5.43 -11.00 11.98
C GLY A 96 -4.50 -9.84 12.38
N ILE A 97 -3.48 -9.62 11.57
CA ILE A 97 -2.55 -8.49 11.73
C ILE A 97 -2.94 -7.39 10.75
N ASP A 98 -3.11 -6.17 11.24
CA ASP A 98 -3.26 -4.98 10.38
C ASP A 98 -1.93 -4.72 9.67
N LEU A 99 -1.89 -5.03 8.37
CA LEU A 99 -0.70 -4.89 7.55
C LEU A 99 -0.20 -3.44 7.53
N ASN A 100 -1.11 -2.47 7.47
CA ASN A 100 -0.76 -1.06 7.42
C ASN A 100 -0.44 -0.44 8.81
N ARG A 101 -0.11 -1.30 9.78
CA ARG A 101 0.47 -0.93 11.09
C ARG A 101 1.73 -1.73 11.38
N SER A 102 2.19 -2.55 10.43
CA SER A 102 3.21 -3.60 10.67
C SER A 102 4.62 -3.22 10.21
N PHE A 103 4.80 -2.07 9.55
CA PHE A 103 6.10 -1.67 9.00
C PHE A 103 7.01 -0.99 10.04
N PRO A 104 8.35 -1.06 9.88
CA PRO A 104 9.29 -0.63 10.92
C PRO A 104 9.28 0.86 11.26
N TYR A 105 8.90 1.73 10.29
CA TYR A 105 8.93 3.17 10.54
C TYR A 105 8.00 3.56 11.69
N ARG A 106 8.58 4.10 12.78
CA ARG A 106 7.85 4.50 14.00
C ARG A 106 6.90 3.44 14.54
N TYR A 107 7.25 2.16 14.38
CA TYR A 107 6.42 1.05 14.84
C TYR A 107 6.10 1.17 16.33
N GLN A 108 4.85 0.96 16.65
CA GLN A 108 4.33 0.87 18.01
C GLN A 108 3.39 -0.33 18.08
N SER A 109 3.64 -1.26 18.98
CA SER A 109 2.76 -2.41 19.16
C SER A 109 1.36 -1.96 19.59
N ARG A 110 0.33 -2.52 18.94
CA ARG A 110 -1.08 -2.29 19.22
C ARG A 110 -1.73 -3.60 19.59
N SER A 111 -2.51 -3.60 20.66
CA SER A 111 -3.13 -4.80 21.22
C SER A 111 -4.64 -4.86 21.00
N ASP A 112 -5.26 -3.80 20.51
CA ASP A 112 -6.69 -3.82 20.19
C ASP A 112 -6.95 -4.68 18.95
N ASP A 113 -8.10 -5.36 18.93
CA ASP A 113 -8.42 -6.34 17.89
C ASP A 113 -8.46 -5.73 16.49
N ARG A 114 -8.86 -4.47 16.38
CA ARG A 114 -8.99 -3.78 15.08
C ARG A 114 -7.64 -3.39 14.47
N ASN A 115 -6.69 -2.97 15.28
CA ASN A 115 -5.40 -2.47 14.84
C ASN A 115 -4.24 -3.36 15.29
N TYR A 116 -4.50 -4.59 15.72
CA TYR A 116 -3.45 -5.50 16.14
C TYR A 116 -2.42 -5.66 15.04
N ASN A 117 -1.17 -5.34 15.35
CA ASN A 117 -0.08 -5.32 14.36
C ASN A 117 1.09 -6.25 14.72
N GLY A 118 0.86 -7.17 15.66
CA GLY A 118 1.88 -8.09 16.13
C GLY A 118 2.70 -7.55 17.31
N SER A 119 3.65 -8.34 17.75
CA SER A 119 4.60 -8.00 18.83
C SER A 119 5.89 -7.37 18.31
N ALA A 120 6.13 -7.43 17.00
CA ALA A 120 7.29 -6.88 16.32
C ALA A 120 6.92 -6.41 14.90
N PRO A 121 7.66 -5.46 14.32
CA PRO A 121 7.44 -5.07 12.93
C PRO A 121 7.66 -6.25 11.99
N LEU A 122 6.94 -6.22 10.86
CA LEU A 122 7.02 -7.26 9.81
C LEU A 122 6.74 -8.69 10.32
N GLN A 123 5.89 -8.84 11.33
CA GLN A 123 5.53 -10.18 11.82
C GLN A 123 4.65 -10.94 10.84
N ALA A 124 3.77 -10.27 10.10
CA ALA A 124 2.96 -10.89 9.06
C ALA A 124 3.81 -11.27 7.84
N ARG A 125 3.56 -12.45 7.25
CA ARG A 125 4.28 -12.91 6.06
C ARG A 125 4.05 -12.01 4.85
N GLU A 126 2.86 -11.47 4.72
CA GLU A 126 2.48 -10.53 3.68
C GLU A 126 3.29 -9.22 3.79
N ALA A 127 3.43 -8.68 4.99
CA ALA A 127 4.25 -7.49 5.22
C ALA A 127 5.74 -7.75 4.93
N GLN A 128 6.25 -8.95 5.29
CA GLN A 128 7.62 -9.36 4.93
C GLN A 128 7.80 -9.48 3.42
N ALA A 129 6.85 -10.11 2.73
CA ALA A 129 6.91 -10.29 1.28
C ALA A 129 6.86 -8.94 0.56
N LEU A 130 5.98 -8.05 1.03
CA LEU A 130 5.83 -6.71 0.47
C LEU A 130 7.09 -5.86 0.69
N ALA A 131 7.66 -5.88 1.88
CA ALA A 131 8.92 -5.19 2.17
C ALA A 131 10.07 -5.68 1.28
N LYS A 132 10.26 -6.99 1.17
CA LYS A 132 11.28 -7.59 0.29
C LYS A 132 11.05 -7.23 -1.18
N PHE A 133 9.80 -7.24 -1.63
CA PHE A 133 9.45 -6.87 -2.99
C PHE A 133 9.84 -5.42 -3.28
N VAL A 134 9.40 -4.46 -2.46
CA VAL A 134 9.72 -3.03 -2.64
C VAL A 134 11.24 -2.80 -2.67
N GLN A 135 11.98 -3.42 -1.77
CA GLN A 135 13.45 -3.35 -1.75
C GLN A 135 14.08 -3.93 -3.02
N SER A 136 13.53 -5.02 -3.55
CA SER A 136 14.10 -5.73 -4.72
C SER A 136 13.87 -5.03 -6.04
N VAL A 137 12.85 -4.17 -6.14
CA VAL A 137 12.48 -3.50 -7.40
C VAL A 137 12.97 -2.05 -7.48
N LYS A 138 13.66 -1.56 -6.46
CA LYS A 138 14.18 -0.19 -6.43
C LYS A 138 15.10 0.07 -7.63
N GLY A 139 14.79 1.12 -8.38
CA GLY A 139 15.54 1.53 -9.57
C GLY A 139 16.66 2.52 -9.25
N SER A 140 17.48 2.81 -10.25
CA SER A 140 18.55 3.81 -10.15
C SER A 140 18.08 5.25 -10.38
N GLY A 141 16.88 5.43 -10.95
CA GLY A 141 16.24 6.72 -11.16
C GLY A 141 15.28 7.09 -10.02
N SER A 142 14.18 7.74 -10.35
CA SER A 142 13.13 8.08 -9.39
C SER A 142 12.42 6.82 -8.89
N ASN A 143 12.17 6.75 -7.59
CA ASN A 143 11.41 5.67 -6.97
C ASN A 143 10.14 6.22 -6.35
N VAL A 144 8.99 5.80 -6.84
CA VAL A 144 7.66 6.27 -6.40
C VAL A 144 6.85 5.10 -5.88
N LEU A 145 6.16 5.29 -4.76
CA LEU A 145 5.22 4.32 -4.21
C LEU A 145 3.87 4.97 -3.95
N ILE A 146 2.81 4.34 -4.44
CA ILE A 146 1.42 4.72 -4.21
C ILE A 146 0.74 3.60 -3.45
N ASP A 147 0.24 3.89 -2.24
CA ASP A 147 -0.56 2.99 -1.41
C ASP A 147 -2.01 3.47 -1.41
N THR A 148 -2.85 2.83 -2.23
CA THR A 148 -4.20 3.29 -2.51
C THR A 148 -5.19 2.73 -1.50
N HIS A 149 -5.85 3.64 -0.79
CA HIS A 149 -6.88 3.37 0.22
C HIS A 149 -8.23 3.97 -0.17
N GLY A 150 -9.34 3.46 0.39
CA GLY A 150 -10.63 4.14 0.50
C GLY A 150 -10.77 4.81 1.88
N TRP A 151 -11.62 5.75 2.19
CA TRP A 151 -12.52 6.47 1.29
C TRP A 151 -12.60 7.91 1.78
N TYR A 152 -11.44 8.52 1.94
CA TYR A 152 -11.34 9.92 2.33
C TYR A 152 -10.83 10.77 1.17
N ARG A 153 -11.35 11.98 1.04
CA ARG A 153 -10.79 12.97 0.12
C ARG A 153 -9.49 13.52 0.70
N GLN A 154 -8.46 12.68 0.69
CA GLN A 154 -7.17 12.98 1.32
C GLN A 154 -6.03 12.48 0.47
N THR A 155 -4.98 13.29 0.36
CA THR A 155 -3.70 12.92 -0.22
C THR A 155 -2.64 13.02 0.86
N ILE A 156 -2.05 11.88 1.24
CA ILE A 156 -1.04 11.80 2.30
C ILE A 156 0.31 11.55 1.62
N VAL A 157 1.25 12.48 1.71
CA VAL A 157 2.50 12.42 0.94
C VAL A 157 3.74 12.61 1.78
N SER A 158 4.90 12.13 1.27
CA SER A 158 6.21 12.23 1.92
C SER A 158 6.84 13.61 1.76
N GLY A 159 6.82 14.18 0.58
CA GLY A 159 7.58 15.39 0.22
C GLY A 159 6.89 16.73 0.49
N GLY A 160 5.77 16.73 1.21
CA GLY A 160 4.98 17.94 1.44
C GLY A 160 4.33 18.48 0.16
N GLU A 161 3.71 19.66 0.25
CA GLU A 161 2.99 20.28 -0.88
C GLU A 161 3.90 20.68 -2.07
N SER A 162 5.20 20.78 -1.86
CA SER A 162 6.18 21.02 -2.92
C SER A 162 6.70 19.74 -3.58
N GLY A 163 6.39 18.58 -3.04
CA GLY A 163 6.84 17.30 -3.54
C GLY A 163 6.24 16.92 -4.91
N PRO A 164 6.94 16.12 -5.72
CA PRO A 164 6.48 15.76 -7.05
C PRO A 164 5.17 14.95 -7.01
N VAL A 165 5.05 14.03 -6.08
CA VAL A 165 3.85 13.21 -5.91
C VAL A 165 2.64 14.07 -5.53
N TYR A 166 2.79 15.00 -4.58
CA TYR A 166 1.71 15.92 -4.24
C TYR A 166 1.25 16.74 -5.46
N ARG A 167 2.21 17.33 -6.19
CA ARG A 167 1.87 18.13 -7.38
C ARG A 167 1.14 17.33 -8.44
N ALA A 168 1.53 16.08 -8.65
CA ALA A 168 0.84 15.18 -9.58
C ALA A 168 -0.60 14.92 -9.15
N PHE A 169 -0.80 14.52 -7.89
CA PHE A 169 -2.16 14.25 -7.37
C PHE A 169 -3.02 15.51 -7.29
N ASN A 170 -2.48 16.64 -6.82
CA ASN A 170 -3.22 17.88 -6.68
C ASN A 170 -3.70 18.45 -8.03
N ARG A 171 -3.02 18.12 -9.12
CA ARG A 171 -3.46 18.49 -10.47
C ARG A 171 -4.82 17.88 -10.84
N TYR A 172 -5.07 16.64 -10.38
CA TYR A 172 -6.29 15.90 -10.70
C TYR A 172 -7.30 15.90 -9.56
N PHE A 173 -6.82 16.06 -8.33
CA PHE A 173 -7.62 16.03 -7.10
C PHE A 173 -7.37 17.27 -6.23
N PRO A 174 -7.59 18.49 -6.75
CA PRO A 174 -7.25 19.74 -6.05
C PRO A 174 -8.11 19.98 -4.79
N GLN A 175 -9.18 19.23 -4.62
CA GLN A 175 -10.09 19.31 -3.46
C GLN A 175 -9.71 18.33 -2.35
N ASN A 176 -8.69 17.51 -2.55
CA ASN A 176 -8.23 16.60 -1.52
C ASN A 176 -7.53 17.35 -0.40
N ARG A 177 -7.83 16.97 0.83
CA ARG A 177 -7.08 17.46 1.98
C ARG A 177 -5.67 16.88 1.94
N TYR A 178 -4.67 17.74 2.11
CA TYR A 178 -3.28 17.34 2.27
C TYR A 178 -2.97 16.93 3.71
N THR A 179 -2.16 15.87 3.87
CA THR A 179 -1.49 15.51 5.13
C THR A 179 -0.12 14.88 4.86
N SER A 180 0.73 14.84 5.89
CA SER A 180 2.08 14.30 5.80
C SER A 180 2.15 12.84 6.26
N LEU A 181 2.89 12.00 5.54
CA LEU A 181 3.24 10.63 5.93
C LEU A 181 4.18 10.56 7.15
N ALA A 182 4.84 11.67 7.52
CA ALA A 182 5.78 11.69 8.65
C ALA A 182 5.15 11.31 10.00
N GLY A 183 3.83 11.48 10.15
CA GLY A 183 3.08 11.08 11.33
C GLY A 183 2.70 9.60 11.37
N GLY A 184 2.87 8.86 10.28
CA GLY A 184 2.48 7.45 10.18
C GLY A 184 3.27 6.56 11.14
N SER A 185 2.57 5.65 11.81
CA SER A 185 3.17 4.68 12.73
C SER A 185 2.93 3.26 12.22
N GLY A 186 3.97 2.64 11.69
CA GLY A 186 3.89 1.32 11.08
C GLY A 186 3.18 1.28 9.71
N TYR A 187 2.98 2.43 9.06
CA TYR A 187 2.34 2.50 7.75
C TYR A 187 3.30 2.09 6.63
N PHE A 188 2.76 1.41 5.63
CA PHE A 188 3.51 0.94 4.47
C PHE A 188 4.14 2.11 3.69
N ALA A 189 3.34 3.09 3.28
CA ALA A 189 3.84 4.25 2.55
C ALA A 189 4.83 5.10 3.38
N SER A 190 4.62 5.23 4.70
CA SER A 190 5.56 5.94 5.57
C SER A 190 6.91 5.22 5.67
N TRP A 191 6.90 3.91 5.77
CA TRP A 191 8.12 3.11 5.75
C TRP A 191 8.84 3.21 4.40
N ALA A 192 8.12 3.09 3.30
CA ALA A 192 8.70 3.24 1.96
C ALA A 192 9.36 4.61 1.80
N ALA A 193 8.72 5.68 2.31
CA ALA A 193 9.25 7.03 2.21
C ALA A 193 10.49 7.29 3.08
N TYR A 194 10.43 6.90 4.35
CA TYR A 194 11.43 7.35 5.35
C TYR A 194 12.48 6.31 5.69
N VAL A 195 12.34 5.08 5.21
CA VAL A 195 13.32 4.00 5.40
C VAL A 195 13.90 3.56 4.06
N GLU A 196 13.07 3.46 3.03
CA GLU A 196 13.47 2.96 1.70
C GLU A 196 13.66 4.09 0.68
N ASP A 197 13.46 5.35 1.06
CA ASP A 197 13.73 6.54 0.21
C ASP A 197 12.93 6.54 -1.11
N TYR A 198 11.62 6.27 -1.00
CA TYR A 198 10.65 6.45 -2.07
C TYR A 198 9.95 7.81 -1.94
N ASP A 199 9.61 8.43 -3.06
CA ASP A 199 8.55 9.44 -3.08
C ASP A 199 7.21 8.72 -2.91
N ALA A 200 6.58 8.81 -1.74
CA ALA A 200 5.41 7.99 -1.43
C ALA A 200 4.14 8.79 -1.12
N CYS A 201 2.99 8.20 -1.41
CA CYS A 201 1.67 8.61 -0.93
C CYS A 201 0.76 7.41 -0.63
#